data_01dec12f9a7bfac9d515bc77c6aba88b
#
_entry.id   01dec12f9a7bfac9d515bc77c6aba88b
#
_cell.length_a   1.000
_cell.length_b   1.000
_cell.length_c   1.000
_cell.angle_alpha   90.00
_cell.angle_beta   90.00
_cell.angle_gamma   90.00
#
_symmetry.space_group_name_H-M   'P 1'
#
loop_
_entity.id
_entity.type
_entity.pdbx_description
1 polymer ?
#
loop_
_entity_poly.entity_id
_entity_poly.type
_entity_poly.pdbx_seq_one_letter_code
_entity_poly.pdbx_strand_id
1 'polypeptide(L)'
;MTKKWFQIGLVSVFLLSLALRFWGLGRFNTLVFDEVYYAKFGNDYLTGVPFFDGHPPFGKLVIALGIWIGKHVPWWQSEVNGLAGSLMSPLAYRWMNAFTGSFIGLLIAGIAYQLSHRRSFGLIAGLFTALDGIFIVEARYALINQYIVICGLLGQFLLLLALNKKNQRRHIYLAVAGIAFGASIATKWNGLWYLLGAYSMWVIAWGFQILRKKTSDSETHEEYAHKLSNKAFSSQTATKYRVKTLQISPLQNLTQLNIFHVALYLGIIPVIIYSVIWIPHLLLDTKYNFIEVHKQILGFHGRMGGNNAAVHPYCAAWYKWPLMTRPMAYYYQTTQSFQDPLPVFGPPLPQGAGKVIYDVHAMGNPFLWWFGLAAIILLFGMLVWKLVAPSLQQQRLVVPELSIDIWIGLYLVVNYLVNLMPWVKVTRCLFIYHYMTGVVFAFMAIAWVVDQLLRSYIATLRALGVTITFLIIGAFLFWLPLYLGLPLTSEAYKLRMWFNSWI
;
A
#
# COMPACT_ATOMS: atom_id res chain seq x y z
N MET A 1 -13.02 22.48 2.33
CA MET A 1 -13.97 21.37 2.58
C MET A 1 -14.33 21.30 4.06
N THR A 2 -15.63 21.25 4.43
CA THR A 2 -16.09 21.16 5.82
C THR A 2 -15.88 19.74 6.38
N LYS A 3 -15.95 19.58 7.72
CA LYS A 3 -15.84 18.24 8.37
C LYS A 3 -16.94 17.30 7.86
N LYS A 4 -18.18 17.79 7.71
CA LYS A 4 -19.32 16.99 7.22
C LYS A 4 -19.07 16.44 5.81
N TRP A 5 -18.64 17.27 4.87
CA TRP A 5 -18.32 16.87 3.51
C TRP A 5 -17.15 15.89 3.42
N PHE A 6 -16.17 16.04 4.31
CA PHE A 6 -15.06 15.06 4.39
C PHE A 6 -15.55 13.69 4.86
N GLN A 7 -16.41 13.65 5.89
CA GLN A 7 -16.99 12.39 6.38
C GLN A 7 -17.87 11.72 5.31
N ILE A 8 -18.73 12.48 4.63
CA ILE A 8 -19.53 11.97 3.50
C ILE A 8 -18.62 11.41 2.41
N GLY A 9 -17.57 12.15 2.04
CA GLY A 9 -16.61 11.71 1.03
C GLY A 9 -15.90 10.40 1.41
N LEU A 10 -15.48 10.24 2.67
CA LEU A 10 -14.86 8.99 3.14
C LEU A 10 -15.84 7.82 3.09
N VAL A 11 -17.10 8.02 3.48
CA VAL A 11 -18.15 7.00 3.38
C VAL A 11 -18.38 6.65 1.90
N SER A 12 -18.44 7.63 1.00
CA SER A 12 -18.61 7.40 -0.44
C SER A 12 -17.43 6.61 -1.03
N VAL A 13 -16.20 6.94 -0.66
CA VAL A 13 -14.99 6.19 -1.09
C VAL A 13 -15.06 4.74 -0.59
N PHE A 14 -15.48 4.53 0.66
CA PHE A 14 -15.62 3.18 1.21
C PHE A 14 -16.72 2.38 0.49
N LEU A 15 -17.91 2.96 0.30
CA LEU A 15 -19.02 2.30 -0.41
C LEU A 15 -18.66 1.99 -1.87
N LEU A 16 -17.98 2.89 -2.56
CA LEU A 16 -17.45 2.63 -3.91
C LEU A 16 -16.46 1.47 -3.88
N SER A 17 -15.51 1.49 -2.95
CA SER A 17 -14.51 0.44 -2.79
C SER A 17 -15.16 -0.92 -2.49
N LEU A 18 -16.17 -0.93 -1.62
CA LEU A 18 -16.95 -2.13 -1.27
C LEU A 18 -17.73 -2.65 -2.49
N ALA A 19 -18.47 -1.77 -3.18
CA ALA A 19 -19.25 -2.13 -4.35
C ALA A 19 -18.37 -2.76 -5.45
N LEU A 20 -17.23 -2.17 -5.79
CA LEU A 20 -16.30 -2.69 -6.80
C LEU A 20 -15.73 -4.08 -6.43
N ARG A 21 -15.55 -4.36 -5.14
CA ARG A 21 -15.02 -5.64 -4.69
C ARG A 21 -16.07 -6.72 -4.54
N PHE A 22 -17.28 -6.37 -4.11
CA PHE A 22 -18.36 -7.34 -3.93
C PHE A 22 -19.18 -7.60 -5.20
N TRP A 23 -19.21 -6.65 -6.14
CA TRP A 23 -19.99 -6.84 -7.37
C TRP A 23 -19.54 -8.08 -8.14
N GLY A 24 -20.45 -9.05 -8.31
CA GLY A 24 -20.19 -10.30 -9.01
C GLY A 24 -19.02 -11.11 -8.40
N LEU A 25 -18.78 -11.04 -7.09
CA LEU A 25 -17.65 -11.66 -6.42
C LEU A 25 -17.62 -13.19 -6.58
N GLY A 26 -18.78 -13.85 -6.50
CA GLY A 26 -18.94 -15.29 -6.71
C GLY A 26 -19.03 -15.72 -8.17
N ARG A 27 -19.00 -14.79 -9.13
CA ARG A 27 -19.30 -15.07 -10.53
C ARG A 27 -18.36 -16.09 -11.19
N PHE A 28 -17.04 -16.01 -10.94
CA PHE A 28 -16.10 -16.99 -11.46
C PHE A 28 -16.22 -18.32 -10.72
N ASN A 29 -16.62 -19.36 -11.46
CA ASN A 29 -16.73 -20.74 -10.97
C ASN A 29 -15.42 -21.51 -11.17
N THR A 30 -14.30 -20.84 -10.93
CA THR A 30 -12.96 -21.41 -11.02
C THR A 30 -12.07 -20.68 -10.03
N LEU A 31 -10.95 -21.31 -9.68
CA LEU A 31 -9.92 -20.65 -8.88
C LEU A 31 -9.09 -19.74 -9.79
N VAL A 32 -8.87 -18.53 -9.34
CA VAL A 32 -8.17 -17.47 -10.09
C VAL A 32 -6.77 -17.30 -9.50
N PHE A 33 -5.74 -17.51 -10.33
CA PHE A 33 -4.33 -17.37 -9.96
C PHE A 33 -3.96 -18.19 -8.72
N ASP A 34 -3.30 -17.59 -7.75
CA ASP A 34 -2.85 -18.24 -6.51
C ASP A 34 -4.00 -18.68 -5.57
N GLU A 35 -5.29 -18.44 -5.92
CA GLU A 35 -6.40 -19.07 -5.20
C GLU A 35 -6.28 -20.60 -5.16
N VAL A 36 -5.66 -21.20 -6.18
CA VAL A 36 -5.39 -22.66 -6.23
C VAL A 36 -4.58 -23.13 -5.03
N TYR A 37 -3.83 -22.24 -4.40
CA TYR A 37 -3.06 -22.50 -3.19
C TYR A 37 -3.79 -21.94 -1.96
N TYR A 38 -4.10 -20.65 -1.94
CA TYR A 38 -4.52 -19.99 -0.70
C TYR A 38 -5.93 -20.30 -0.27
N ALA A 39 -6.88 -20.50 -1.19
CA ALA A 39 -8.22 -20.97 -0.84
C ALA A 39 -8.16 -22.41 -0.28
N LYS A 40 -7.32 -23.27 -0.90
CA LYS A 40 -7.08 -24.62 -0.41
C LYS A 40 -6.41 -24.62 0.97
N PHE A 41 -5.31 -23.90 1.15
CA PHE A 41 -4.62 -23.78 2.43
C PHE A 41 -5.52 -23.22 3.55
N GLY A 42 -6.41 -22.26 3.20
CA GLY A 42 -7.43 -21.78 4.12
C GLY A 42 -8.40 -22.89 4.55
N ASN A 43 -8.84 -23.73 3.62
CA ASN A 43 -9.67 -24.89 3.92
C ASN A 43 -8.90 -25.99 4.69
N ASP A 44 -7.63 -26.21 4.36
CA ASP A 44 -6.77 -27.21 5.00
C ASP A 44 -6.58 -26.91 6.51
N TYR A 45 -6.50 -25.62 6.90
CA TYR A 45 -6.55 -25.24 8.33
C TYR A 45 -7.84 -25.68 9.03
N LEU A 46 -8.98 -25.70 8.33
CA LEU A 46 -10.28 -26.07 8.90
C LEU A 46 -10.53 -27.58 8.89
N THR A 47 -9.87 -28.30 7.98
CA THR A 47 -10.03 -29.75 7.80
C THR A 47 -8.88 -30.55 8.44
N GLY A 48 -7.90 -29.88 9.02
CA GLY A 48 -6.77 -30.52 9.68
C GLY A 48 -5.77 -31.17 8.72
N VAL A 49 -5.68 -30.71 7.47
CA VAL A 49 -4.75 -31.24 6.46
C VAL A 49 -3.42 -30.46 6.50
N PRO A 50 -2.28 -31.13 6.84
CA PRO A 50 -0.98 -30.48 6.86
C PRO A 50 -0.54 -30.02 5.45
N PHE A 51 0.14 -28.88 5.38
CA PHE A 51 0.71 -28.36 4.13
C PHE A 51 1.93 -27.48 4.38
N PHE A 52 2.81 -27.38 3.38
CA PHE A 52 3.92 -26.42 3.35
C PHE A 52 3.61 -25.27 2.39
N ASP A 53 3.98 -24.03 2.78
CA ASP A 53 3.94 -22.85 1.89
C ASP A 53 5.21 -22.01 2.07
N GLY A 54 5.65 -21.36 0.98
CA GLY A 54 6.78 -20.43 0.95
C GLY A 54 6.56 -19.09 1.68
N HIS A 55 5.41 -18.91 2.33
CA HIS A 55 5.06 -17.66 3.03
C HIS A 55 4.52 -17.91 4.43
N PRO A 56 4.72 -16.96 5.38
CA PRO A 56 4.15 -17.02 6.72
C PRO A 56 2.62 -17.16 6.73
N PRO A 57 1.99 -17.55 7.85
CA PRO A 57 0.63 -18.09 7.85
C PRO A 57 -0.50 -17.03 7.92
N PHE A 58 -0.26 -15.75 8.31
CA PHE A 58 -1.32 -14.81 8.66
C PHE A 58 -2.40 -14.67 7.58
N GLY A 59 -2.02 -14.38 6.33
CA GLY A 59 -3.00 -14.19 5.25
C GLY A 59 -3.89 -15.43 5.02
N LYS A 60 -3.29 -16.63 5.12
CA LYS A 60 -4.02 -17.91 4.99
C LYS A 60 -4.97 -18.15 6.16
N LEU A 61 -4.58 -17.77 7.38
CA LEU A 61 -5.45 -17.84 8.57
C LEU A 61 -6.65 -16.90 8.45
N VAL A 62 -6.46 -15.70 7.86
CA VAL A 62 -7.58 -14.78 7.60
C VAL A 62 -8.53 -15.35 6.54
N ILE A 63 -7.99 -15.99 5.49
CA ILE A 63 -8.81 -16.70 4.49
C ILE A 63 -9.55 -17.87 5.15
N ALA A 64 -8.91 -18.65 6.01
CA ALA A 64 -9.54 -19.73 6.77
C ALA A 64 -10.72 -19.22 7.62
N LEU A 65 -10.52 -18.12 8.35
CA LEU A 65 -11.61 -17.45 9.09
C LEU A 65 -12.74 -17.04 8.17
N GLY A 66 -12.41 -16.48 6.99
CA GLY A 66 -13.38 -16.12 5.95
C GLY A 66 -14.19 -17.32 5.48
N ILE A 67 -13.54 -18.45 5.19
CA ILE A 67 -14.18 -19.71 4.79
C ILE A 67 -15.09 -20.23 5.91
N TRP A 68 -14.58 -20.24 7.15
CA TRP A 68 -15.36 -20.69 8.29
C TRP A 68 -16.66 -19.91 8.46
N ILE A 69 -16.60 -18.56 8.45
CA ILE A 69 -17.78 -17.71 8.51
C ILE A 69 -18.68 -17.94 7.28
N GLY A 70 -18.08 -17.93 6.08
CA GLY A 70 -18.82 -18.01 4.82
C GLY A 70 -19.60 -19.30 4.65
N LYS A 71 -19.12 -20.42 5.16
CA LYS A 71 -19.84 -21.71 5.18
C LYS A 71 -21.11 -21.67 6.07
N HIS A 72 -21.18 -20.76 7.03
CA HIS A 72 -22.34 -20.60 7.91
C HIS A 72 -23.36 -19.56 7.42
N VAL A 73 -23.14 -18.96 6.24
CA VAL A 73 -24.09 -18.00 5.62
C VAL A 73 -24.99 -18.74 4.64
N PRO A 74 -26.27 -19.04 4.99
CA PRO A 74 -27.12 -19.95 4.20
C PRO A 74 -27.33 -19.53 2.76
N TRP A 75 -27.53 -18.22 2.51
CA TRP A 75 -27.80 -17.69 1.18
C TRP A 75 -26.57 -17.60 0.27
N TRP A 76 -25.38 -17.97 0.75
CA TRP A 76 -24.18 -18.11 -0.08
C TRP A 76 -23.96 -19.54 -0.59
N GLN A 77 -24.81 -20.49 -0.21
CA GLN A 77 -24.63 -21.92 -0.53
C GLN A 77 -25.37 -22.36 -1.79
N SER A 78 -25.92 -21.42 -2.60
CA SER A 78 -26.68 -21.73 -3.82
C SER A 78 -25.81 -22.29 -4.96
N GLU A 79 -24.53 -21.90 -5.00
CA GLU A 79 -23.60 -22.28 -6.07
C GLU A 79 -22.28 -22.74 -5.41
N VAL A 80 -22.09 -24.05 -5.32
CA VAL A 80 -20.96 -24.66 -4.64
C VAL A 80 -20.08 -25.43 -5.60
N ASN A 81 -18.79 -25.46 -5.32
CA ASN A 81 -17.83 -26.34 -5.98
C ASN A 81 -16.85 -26.94 -4.95
N GLY A 82 -16.10 -27.96 -5.36
CA GLY A 82 -15.12 -28.64 -4.52
C GLY A 82 -13.68 -28.17 -4.75
N LEU A 83 -13.45 -27.09 -5.48
CA LEU A 83 -12.12 -26.68 -5.97
C LEU A 83 -11.14 -26.33 -4.86
N ALA A 84 -11.62 -25.82 -3.73
CA ALA A 84 -10.80 -25.51 -2.56
C ALA A 84 -10.64 -26.68 -1.57
N GLY A 85 -10.99 -27.92 -1.98
CA GLY A 85 -10.84 -29.13 -1.17
C GLY A 85 -12.06 -29.53 -0.35
N SER A 86 -13.09 -28.68 -0.24
CA SER A 86 -14.42 -28.97 0.32
C SER A 86 -15.49 -28.28 -0.50
N LEU A 87 -16.72 -28.82 -0.49
CA LEU A 87 -17.86 -28.17 -1.13
C LEU A 87 -18.17 -26.85 -0.45
N MET A 88 -18.02 -25.75 -1.19
CA MET A 88 -18.34 -24.40 -0.75
C MET A 88 -18.54 -23.44 -1.94
N SER A 89 -19.26 -22.37 -1.70
CA SER A 89 -19.41 -21.29 -2.68
C SER A 89 -18.11 -20.51 -2.87
N PRO A 90 -17.81 -20.02 -4.08
CA PRO A 90 -16.73 -19.04 -4.30
C PRO A 90 -16.83 -17.81 -3.40
N LEU A 91 -18.03 -17.38 -3.03
CA LEU A 91 -18.23 -16.30 -2.07
C LEU A 91 -17.60 -16.63 -0.71
N ALA A 92 -17.69 -17.88 -0.24
CA ALA A 92 -17.21 -18.27 1.09
C ALA A 92 -15.71 -18.04 1.26
N TYR A 93 -14.89 -18.23 0.22
CA TYR A 93 -13.44 -18.00 0.31
C TYR A 93 -12.97 -16.62 -0.20
N ARG A 94 -13.85 -15.81 -0.84
CA ARG A 94 -13.49 -14.49 -1.40
C ARG A 94 -13.95 -13.29 -0.56
N TRP A 95 -15.08 -13.40 0.15
CA TRP A 95 -15.72 -12.27 0.80
C TRP A 95 -14.84 -11.54 1.82
N MET A 96 -14.03 -12.27 2.59
CA MET A 96 -13.15 -11.69 3.61
C MET A 96 -12.09 -10.80 2.96
N ASN A 97 -11.56 -11.24 1.82
CA ASN A 97 -10.63 -10.45 1.02
C ASN A 97 -11.31 -9.17 0.50
N ALA A 98 -12.51 -9.31 -0.09
CA ALA A 98 -13.28 -8.17 -0.62
C ALA A 98 -13.61 -7.16 0.49
N PHE A 99 -14.04 -7.63 1.65
CA PHE A 99 -14.38 -6.79 2.79
C PHE A 99 -13.16 -6.05 3.33
N THR A 100 -12.11 -6.78 3.69
CA THR A 100 -10.90 -6.17 4.26
C THR A 100 -10.18 -5.25 3.28
N GLY A 101 -10.10 -5.62 1.99
CA GLY A 101 -9.53 -4.80 0.94
C GLY A 101 -10.27 -3.48 0.71
N SER A 102 -11.56 -3.41 1.07
CA SER A 102 -12.35 -2.18 0.95
C SER A 102 -11.87 -1.06 1.87
N PHE A 103 -11.13 -1.38 2.94
CA PHE A 103 -10.59 -0.40 3.89
C PHE A 103 -9.25 0.22 3.44
N ILE A 104 -8.58 -0.29 2.41
CA ILE A 104 -7.25 0.22 2.00
C ILE A 104 -7.33 1.72 1.65
N GLY A 105 -8.34 2.14 0.89
CA GLY A 105 -8.56 3.55 0.54
C GLY A 105 -8.79 4.43 1.79
N LEU A 106 -9.49 3.93 2.81
CA LEU A 106 -9.68 4.66 4.06
C LEU A 106 -8.41 4.79 4.89
N LEU A 107 -7.58 3.74 4.94
CA LEU A 107 -6.28 3.78 5.62
C LEU A 107 -5.37 4.83 4.98
N ILE A 108 -5.29 4.84 3.65
CA ILE A 108 -4.50 5.84 2.90
C ILE A 108 -5.05 7.25 3.10
N ALA A 109 -6.37 7.42 3.05
CA ALA A 109 -7.01 8.72 3.37
C ALA A 109 -6.68 9.17 4.80
N GLY A 110 -6.70 8.25 5.74
CA GLY A 110 -6.34 8.50 7.14
C GLY A 110 -4.88 8.92 7.30
N ILE A 111 -3.94 8.23 6.68
CA ILE A 111 -2.51 8.56 6.67
C ILE A 111 -2.29 9.95 6.06
N ALA A 112 -2.80 10.21 4.87
CA ALA A 112 -2.68 11.49 4.18
C ALA A 112 -3.25 12.66 5.03
N TYR A 113 -4.39 12.41 5.69
CA TYR A 113 -4.97 13.40 6.60
C TYR A 113 -4.11 13.61 7.85
N GLN A 114 -3.56 12.57 8.46
CA GLN A 114 -2.69 12.70 9.65
C GLN A 114 -1.40 13.45 9.32
N LEU A 115 -0.83 13.24 8.13
CA LEU A 115 0.40 13.93 7.70
C LEU A 115 0.21 15.44 7.54
N SER A 116 -0.96 15.90 7.14
CA SER A 116 -1.18 17.28 6.68
C SER A 116 -2.30 18.02 7.38
N HIS A 117 -3.22 17.32 8.02
CA HIS A 117 -4.53 17.78 8.48
C HIS A 117 -5.39 18.41 7.35
N ARG A 118 -5.03 18.13 6.06
CA ARG A 118 -5.78 18.59 4.88
C ARG A 118 -6.80 17.53 4.48
N ARG A 119 -8.08 17.85 4.60
CA ARG A 119 -9.20 16.94 4.27
C ARG A 119 -9.26 16.60 2.80
N SER A 120 -8.95 17.57 1.91
CA SER A 120 -8.90 17.34 0.45
C SER A 120 -7.82 16.35 0.07
N PHE A 121 -6.61 16.50 0.59
CA PHE A 121 -5.52 15.56 0.34
C PHE A 121 -5.91 14.13 0.79
N GLY A 122 -6.48 13.97 2.01
CA GLY A 122 -6.94 12.66 2.47
C GLY A 122 -8.00 12.05 1.56
N LEU A 123 -9.00 12.83 1.14
CA LEU A 123 -10.08 12.32 0.29
C LEU A 123 -9.59 11.93 -1.11
N ILE A 124 -8.74 12.74 -1.74
CA ILE A 124 -8.15 12.46 -3.06
C ILE A 124 -7.30 11.19 -3.00
N ALA A 125 -6.46 11.04 -1.97
CA ALA A 125 -5.60 9.86 -1.80
C ALA A 125 -6.43 8.57 -1.64
N GLY A 126 -7.50 8.62 -0.84
CA GLY A 126 -8.43 7.50 -0.68
C GLY A 126 -9.17 7.15 -1.96
N LEU A 127 -9.65 8.15 -2.70
CA LEU A 127 -10.34 7.96 -3.97
C LEU A 127 -9.40 7.34 -5.02
N PHE A 128 -8.20 7.87 -5.21
CA PHE A 128 -7.25 7.34 -6.18
C PHE A 128 -6.92 5.87 -5.90
N THR A 129 -6.75 5.52 -4.63
CA THR A 129 -6.50 4.13 -4.23
C THR A 129 -7.70 3.22 -4.48
N ALA A 130 -8.92 3.71 -4.27
CA ALA A 130 -10.15 2.94 -4.56
C ALA A 130 -10.32 2.65 -6.07
N LEU A 131 -9.74 3.49 -6.93
CA LEU A 131 -9.78 3.39 -8.39
C LEU A 131 -8.56 2.68 -9.01
N ASP A 132 -7.79 1.95 -8.22
CA ASP A 132 -6.66 1.18 -8.75
C ASP A 132 -7.02 -0.27 -9.00
N GLY A 133 -6.66 -0.77 -10.19
CA GLY A 133 -7.03 -2.10 -10.66
C GLY A 133 -6.38 -3.23 -9.88
N ILE A 134 -5.08 -3.13 -9.56
CA ILE A 134 -4.39 -4.23 -8.86
C ILE A 134 -4.95 -4.44 -7.46
N PHE A 135 -5.31 -3.36 -6.75
CA PHE A 135 -5.94 -3.46 -5.43
C PHE A 135 -7.39 -3.97 -5.49
N ILE A 136 -8.08 -3.80 -6.63
CA ILE A 136 -9.39 -4.41 -6.85
C ILE A 136 -9.23 -5.90 -7.10
N VAL A 137 -8.36 -6.30 -8.04
CA VAL A 137 -8.13 -7.70 -8.40
C VAL A 137 -7.64 -8.50 -7.20
N GLU A 138 -6.61 -8.05 -6.52
CA GLU A 138 -6.04 -8.73 -5.32
C GLU A 138 -7.05 -8.90 -4.18
N ALA A 139 -8.02 -7.99 -4.08
CA ALA A 139 -9.04 -8.06 -3.04
C ALA A 139 -10.28 -8.88 -3.44
N ARG A 140 -10.45 -9.22 -4.70
CA ARG A 140 -11.62 -9.99 -5.16
C ARG A 140 -11.43 -11.50 -5.08
N TYR A 141 -10.20 -11.95 -4.91
CA TYR A 141 -9.84 -13.36 -4.88
C TYR A 141 -9.16 -13.71 -3.56
N ALA A 142 -9.14 -14.99 -3.17
CA ALA A 142 -8.52 -15.45 -1.94
C ALA A 142 -6.99 -15.41 -2.05
N LEU A 143 -6.42 -14.21 -2.06
CA LEU A 143 -5.00 -13.90 -2.20
C LEU A 143 -4.47 -13.24 -0.93
N ILE A 144 -3.16 -13.36 -0.67
CA ILE A 144 -2.60 -12.88 0.60
C ILE A 144 -1.93 -11.50 0.52
N ASN A 145 -1.62 -11.00 -0.70
CA ASN A 145 -0.80 -9.78 -0.85
C ASN A 145 -1.44 -8.53 -0.25
N GLN A 146 -2.76 -8.39 -0.32
CA GLN A 146 -3.45 -7.24 0.27
C GLN A 146 -3.28 -7.14 1.79
N TYR A 147 -3.14 -8.28 2.51
CA TYR A 147 -2.98 -8.27 3.97
C TYR A 147 -1.65 -7.68 4.41
N ILE A 148 -0.59 -7.81 3.59
CA ILE A 148 0.68 -7.10 3.81
C ILE A 148 0.42 -5.59 3.85
N VAL A 149 -0.31 -5.10 2.85
CA VAL A 149 -0.59 -3.67 2.66
C VAL A 149 -1.53 -3.16 3.76
N ILE A 150 -2.62 -3.87 4.05
CA ILE A 150 -3.58 -3.48 5.09
C ILE A 150 -2.88 -3.36 6.44
N CYS A 151 -2.16 -4.41 6.85
CA CYS A 151 -1.48 -4.43 8.15
C CYS A 151 -0.33 -3.43 8.21
N GLY A 152 0.47 -3.30 7.13
CA GLY A 152 1.56 -2.33 7.07
C GLY A 152 1.07 -0.88 7.14
N LEU A 153 0.04 -0.53 6.37
CA LEU A 153 -0.58 0.81 6.41
C LEU A 153 -1.29 1.07 7.74
N LEU A 154 -1.93 0.07 8.34
CA LEU A 154 -2.53 0.19 9.67
C LEU A 154 -1.46 0.52 10.71
N GLY A 155 -0.32 -0.17 10.66
CA GLY A 155 0.83 0.14 11.52
C GLY A 155 1.32 1.57 11.35
N GLN A 156 1.49 2.03 10.11
CA GLN A 156 1.88 3.41 9.79
C GLN A 156 0.83 4.43 10.28
N PHE A 157 -0.46 4.18 10.06
CA PHE A 157 -1.54 5.04 10.50
C PHE A 157 -1.58 5.20 12.03
N LEU A 158 -1.48 4.07 12.74
CA LEU A 158 -1.50 4.05 14.21
C LEU A 158 -0.25 4.73 14.80
N LEU A 159 0.92 4.56 14.16
CA LEU A 159 2.12 5.30 14.53
C LEU A 159 1.89 6.81 14.41
N LEU A 160 1.36 7.30 13.30
CA LEU A 160 1.03 8.72 13.13
C LEU A 160 0.01 9.22 14.16
N LEU A 161 -0.99 8.40 14.51
CA LEU A 161 -1.92 8.72 15.58
C LEU A 161 -1.22 8.82 16.96
N ALA A 162 -0.29 7.90 17.23
CA ALA A 162 0.50 7.91 18.46
C ALA A 162 1.31 9.20 18.63
N LEU A 163 1.89 9.69 17.51
CA LEU A 163 2.69 10.93 17.51
C LEU A 163 1.86 12.18 17.86
N ASN A 164 0.54 12.14 17.63
CA ASN A 164 -0.41 13.23 17.97
C ASN A 164 -1.01 13.09 19.38
N LYS A 165 -0.62 12.06 20.14
CA LYS A 165 -1.16 11.79 21.47
C LYS A 165 -0.07 11.88 22.54
N LYS A 166 -0.51 12.03 23.81
CA LYS A 166 0.34 12.02 24.99
C LYS A 166 -0.14 10.92 25.95
N ASN A 167 0.70 10.56 26.91
CA ASN A 167 0.39 9.64 27.99
C ASN A 167 -0.08 8.24 27.51
N GLN A 168 -0.96 7.58 28.24
CA GLN A 168 -1.42 6.21 28.02
C GLN A 168 -1.94 5.96 26.58
N ARG A 169 -2.65 6.91 25.98
CA ARG A 169 -3.17 6.76 24.61
C ARG A 169 -2.05 6.60 23.57
N ARG A 170 -0.90 7.28 23.75
CA ARG A 170 0.27 7.10 22.89
C ARG A 170 0.75 5.66 22.91
N HIS A 171 0.90 5.08 24.10
CA HIS A 171 1.40 3.71 24.29
C HIS A 171 0.45 2.67 23.70
N ILE A 172 -0.88 2.86 23.83
CA ILE A 172 -1.87 1.97 23.20
C ILE A 172 -1.72 2.00 21.68
N TYR A 173 -1.67 3.20 21.06
CA TYR A 173 -1.49 3.29 19.60
C TYR A 173 -0.17 2.70 19.12
N LEU A 174 0.93 2.89 19.86
CA LEU A 174 2.23 2.28 19.54
C LEU A 174 2.17 0.76 19.66
N ALA A 175 1.54 0.21 20.69
CA ALA A 175 1.42 -1.23 20.86
C ALA A 175 0.59 -1.86 19.72
N VAL A 176 -0.56 -1.27 19.36
CA VAL A 176 -1.39 -1.75 18.25
C VAL A 176 -0.69 -1.56 16.90
N ALA A 177 0.13 -0.50 16.73
CA ALA A 177 0.99 -0.34 15.55
C ALA A 177 2.00 -1.50 15.43
N GLY A 178 2.64 -1.88 16.54
CA GLY A 178 3.54 -3.03 16.60
C GLY A 178 2.85 -4.35 16.24
N ILE A 179 1.63 -4.56 16.74
CA ILE A 179 0.80 -5.73 16.37
C ILE A 179 0.54 -5.75 14.86
N ALA A 180 0.14 -4.61 14.29
CA ALA A 180 -0.14 -4.50 12.87
C ALA A 180 1.12 -4.76 12.00
N PHE A 181 2.28 -4.21 12.37
CA PHE A 181 3.53 -4.50 11.68
C PHE A 181 3.92 -5.99 11.79
N GLY A 182 3.76 -6.60 12.97
CA GLY A 182 3.98 -8.04 13.16
C GLY A 182 3.10 -8.90 12.25
N ALA A 183 1.81 -8.57 12.12
CA ALA A 183 0.87 -9.24 11.22
C ALA A 183 1.23 -9.05 9.73
N SER A 184 1.71 -7.86 9.35
CA SER A 184 2.21 -7.59 7.99
C SER A 184 3.38 -8.53 7.64
N ILE A 185 4.38 -8.63 8.53
CA ILE A 185 5.55 -9.51 8.37
C ILE A 185 5.11 -10.98 8.36
N ALA A 186 4.14 -11.35 9.22
CA ALA A 186 3.57 -12.69 9.29
C ALA A 186 2.67 -13.06 8.10
N THR A 187 2.43 -12.14 7.17
CA THR A 187 1.82 -12.42 5.87
C THR A 187 2.87 -12.78 4.82
N LYS A 188 3.83 -11.91 4.62
CA LYS A 188 5.05 -12.09 3.80
C LYS A 188 6.18 -11.24 4.38
N TRP A 189 7.42 -11.70 4.27
CA TRP A 189 8.57 -10.99 4.86
C TRP A 189 8.79 -9.58 4.32
N ASN A 190 8.34 -9.27 3.12
CA ASN A 190 8.38 -7.89 2.61
C ASN A 190 7.45 -6.91 3.36
N GLY A 191 6.57 -7.38 4.24
CA GLY A 191 5.87 -6.55 5.22
C GLY A 191 6.82 -5.80 6.18
N LEU A 192 8.05 -6.32 6.35
CA LEU A 192 9.12 -5.65 7.11
C LEU A 192 9.48 -4.26 6.55
N TRP A 193 9.26 -4.02 5.27
CA TRP A 193 9.59 -2.72 4.65
C TRP A 193 8.75 -1.56 5.20
N TYR A 194 7.51 -1.80 5.62
CA TYR A 194 6.71 -0.78 6.32
C TYR A 194 7.32 -0.39 7.66
N LEU A 195 7.82 -1.36 8.41
CA LEU A 195 8.51 -1.12 9.68
C LEU A 195 9.87 -0.44 9.45
N LEU A 196 10.61 -0.84 8.42
CA LEU A 196 11.84 -0.17 8.01
C LEU A 196 11.59 1.31 7.65
N GLY A 197 10.47 1.62 7.00
CA GLY A 197 10.03 2.99 6.74
C GLY A 197 9.84 3.80 8.02
N ALA A 198 9.20 3.22 9.04
CA ALA A 198 9.05 3.84 10.34
C ALA A 198 10.39 4.09 11.04
N TYR A 199 11.32 3.13 11.02
CA TYR A 199 12.67 3.32 11.55
C TYR A 199 13.45 4.39 10.80
N SER A 200 13.39 4.39 9.47
CA SER A 200 14.07 5.39 8.64
C SER A 200 13.59 6.81 8.97
N MET A 201 12.27 6.99 9.09
CA MET A 201 11.70 8.29 9.48
C MET A 201 12.11 8.71 10.90
N TRP A 202 12.19 7.77 11.84
CA TRP A 202 12.65 8.03 13.19
C TRP A 202 14.13 8.47 13.20
N VAL A 203 15.00 7.78 12.49
CA VAL A 203 16.43 8.14 12.35
C VAL A 203 16.59 9.51 11.71
N ILE A 204 15.84 9.80 10.63
CA ILE A 204 15.88 11.10 9.96
C ILE A 204 15.45 12.22 10.91
N ALA A 205 14.39 12.03 11.70
CA ALA A 205 13.92 13.05 12.65
C ALA A 205 14.96 13.35 13.71
N TRP A 206 15.63 12.33 14.29
CA TRP A 206 16.72 12.51 15.23
C TRP A 206 17.94 13.16 14.58
N GLY A 207 18.29 12.76 13.36
CA GLY A 207 19.38 13.38 12.59
C GLY A 207 19.19 14.89 12.44
N PHE A 208 18.01 15.33 12.03
CA PHE A 208 17.69 16.77 11.92
C PHE A 208 17.72 17.48 13.28
N GLN A 209 17.27 16.83 14.35
CA GLN A 209 17.33 17.44 15.69
C GLN A 209 18.77 17.64 16.15
N ILE A 210 19.66 16.64 15.96
CA ILE A 210 21.08 16.72 16.32
C ILE A 210 21.80 17.80 15.50
N LEU A 211 21.56 17.83 14.18
CA LEU A 211 22.17 18.83 13.31
C LEU A 211 21.75 20.25 13.69
N ARG A 212 20.47 20.48 13.99
CA ARG A 212 20.00 21.80 14.45
C ARG A 212 20.64 22.24 15.77
N LYS A 213 20.78 21.33 16.71
CA LYS A 213 21.44 21.65 17.97
C LYS A 213 22.88 22.10 17.75
N LYS A 214 23.64 21.37 16.92
CA LYS A 214 25.03 21.75 16.58
C LYS A 214 25.17 23.11 15.91
N THR A 215 24.26 23.46 14.97
CA THR A 215 24.29 24.75 14.30
C THR A 215 23.92 25.90 15.24
N SER A 216 22.93 25.68 16.13
CA SER A 216 22.54 26.68 17.14
C SER A 216 23.66 26.94 18.16
N ASP A 217 24.36 25.89 18.60
CA ASP A 217 25.48 26.03 19.55
C ASP A 217 26.67 26.75 18.88
N SER A 218 26.91 26.54 17.60
CA SER A 218 27.93 27.24 16.79
C SER A 218 27.58 28.72 16.58
N GLU A 219 26.34 29.05 16.24
CA GLU A 219 25.90 30.43 16.06
C GLU A 219 25.94 31.24 17.38
N THR A 220 25.58 30.63 18.52
CA THR A 220 25.70 31.28 19.82
C THR A 220 27.14 31.56 20.18
N HIS A 221 28.11 30.74 19.86
CA HIS A 221 29.54 31.00 20.06
C HIS A 221 30.06 32.11 19.17
N GLU A 222 29.66 32.18 17.88
CA GLU A 222 30.05 33.28 16.98
C GLU A 222 29.38 34.59 17.37
N GLU A 223 28.07 34.58 17.73
CA GLU A 223 27.34 35.76 18.16
C GLU A 223 27.84 36.29 19.52
N TYR A 224 28.26 35.43 20.43
CA TYR A 224 28.92 35.84 21.69
C TYR A 224 30.30 36.48 21.43
N ALA A 225 31.08 35.92 20.51
CA ALA A 225 32.38 36.49 20.11
C ALA A 225 32.18 37.87 19.40
N HIS A 226 31.10 38.02 18.59
CA HIS A 226 30.80 39.29 17.92
C HIS A 226 30.14 40.32 18.86
N LYS A 227 29.34 39.90 19.84
CA LYS A 227 28.73 40.80 20.87
C LYS A 227 29.74 41.26 21.89
N LEU A 228 30.82 40.55 22.16
CA LEU A 228 31.96 41.01 22.96
C LEU A 228 32.76 42.10 22.21
N SER A 229 32.72 42.11 20.88
CA SER A 229 33.32 43.10 20.02
C SER A 229 32.52 44.38 19.87
N ASN A 230 31.16 44.33 20.00
CA ASN A 230 30.26 45.46 19.68
C ASN A 230 29.35 45.88 20.84
N LYS A 231 29.89 45.98 22.08
CA LYS A 231 29.14 46.58 23.20
C LYS A 231 29.07 48.11 23.06
N ALA A 232 28.34 48.61 22.10
CA ALA A 232 27.78 49.98 22.08
C ALA A 232 26.70 50.04 20.99
N PHE A 233 25.51 49.96 21.31
CA PHE A 233 24.39 50.81 20.95
C PHE A 233 23.02 50.15 21.19
N SER A 234 22.21 50.93 21.76
CA SER A 234 20.92 50.63 22.44
C SER A 234 19.71 50.40 21.57
N SER A 235 18.72 49.84 22.20
CA SER A 235 17.31 50.25 22.34
C SER A 235 16.29 49.71 21.33
N GLN A 236 15.42 48.94 21.89
CA GLN A 236 13.93 48.94 21.80
C GLN A 236 13.28 49.06 20.42
N THR A 237 12.68 47.95 19.97
CA THR A 237 11.22 47.91 19.67
C THR A 237 10.81 46.45 19.45
N ALA A 238 10.21 45.85 20.48
CA ALA A 238 9.57 44.55 20.36
C ALA A 238 8.19 44.72 19.68
N THR A 239 8.16 44.62 18.36
CA THR A 239 6.91 44.50 17.62
C THR A 239 6.32 43.14 17.89
N LYS A 240 5.18 43.08 18.59
CA LYS A 240 4.36 41.88 18.80
C LYS A 240 3.88 41.35 17.45
N TYR A 241 4.70 40.53 16.79
CA TYR A 241 4.22 39.66 15.71
C TYR A 241 3.37 38.54 16.37
N ARG A 242 2.08 38.56 16.06
CA ARG A 242 1.15 37.48 16.34
C ARG A 242 1.72 36.21 15.71
N VAL A 243 2.34 35.35 16.51
CA VAL A 243 2.81 34.04 16.08
C VAL A 243 1.57 33.29 15.58
N LYS A 244 1.41 33.24 14.25
CA LYS A 244 0.51 32.31 13.61
C LYS A 244 0.98 30.94 14.09
N THR A 245 0.15 30.23 14.85
CA THR A 245 0.43 28.87 15.30
C THR A 245 0.85 28.07 14.06
N LEU A 246 2.15 27.89 13.86
CA LEU A 246 2.70 27.05 12.81
C LEU A 246 2.14 25.65 13.06
N GLN A 247 1.36 25.14 12.13
CA GLN A 247 0.88 23.76 12.18
C GLN A 247 2.13 22.86 12.14
N ILE A 248 2.42 22.23 13.26
CA ILE A 248 3.58 21.36 13.42
C ILE A 248 3.23 20.00 12.80
N SER A 249 4.09 19.47 11.93
CA SER A 249 3.92 18.11 11.41
C SER A 249 4.01 17.09 12.55
N PRO A 250 3.11 16.09 12.61
CA PRO A 250 3.21 15.02 13.61
C PRO A 250 4.56 14.28 13.56
N LEU A 251 5.21 14.23 12.41
CA LEU A 251 6.52 13.59 12.23
C LEU A 251 7.65 14.26 13.02
N GLN A 252 7.52 15.54 13.39
CA GLN A 252 8.46 16.18 14.31
C GLN A 252 8.45 15.54 15.70
N ASN A 253 7.32 14.95 16.10
CA ASN A 253 7.18 14.26 17.37
C ASN A 253 7.83 12.87 17.40
N LEU A 254 8.41 12.39 16.29
CA LEU A 254 9.21 11.16 16.26
C LEU A 254 10.38 11.21 17.24
N THR A 255 10.96 12.39 17.46
CA THR A 255 12.05 12.59 18.44
C THR A 255 11.62 12.45 19.89
N GLN A 256 10.30 12.44 20.18
CA GLN A 256 9.78 12.12 21.51
C GLN A 256 9.73 10.62 21.79
N LEU A 257 9.95 9.78 20.76
CA LEU A 257 10.11 8.34 20.91
C LEU A 257 11.59 8.05 21.17
N ASN A 258 11.90 7.70 22.41
CA ASN A 258 13.26 7.25 22.75
C ASN A 258 13.50 5.81 22.26
N ILE A 259 14.73 5.33 22.38
CA ILE A 259 15.13 4.00 21.92
C ILE A 259 14.34 2.87 22.58
N PHE A 260 13.93 3.03 23.87
CA PHE A 260 13.14 2.03 24.57
C PHE A 260 11.72 1.90 24.01
N HIS A 261 11.07 3.02 23.62
CA HIS A 261 9.79 2.99 22.93
C HIS A 261 9.90 2.24 21.59
N VAL A 262 10.95 2.55 20.80
CA VAL A 262 11.18 1.92 19.51
C VAL A 262 11.47 0.43 19.70
N ALA A 263 12.37 0.06 20.62
CA ALA A 263 12.70 -1.33 20.90
C ALA A 263 11.47 -2.14 21.36
N LEU A 264 10.66 -1.60 22.27
CA LEU A 264 9.50 -2.30 22.78
C LEU A 264 8.39 -2.41 21.74
N TYR A 265 7.90 -1.25 21.20
CA TYR A 265 6.69 -1.21 20.39
C TYR A 265 6.94 -1.58 18.93
N LEU A 266 8.08 -1.23 18.38
CA LEU A 266 8.42 -1.49 16.99
C LEU A 266 9.44 -2.63 16.80
N GLY A 267 10.02 -3.16 17.88
CA GLY A 267 10.93 -4.32 17.90
C GLY A 267 10.26 -5.55 18.51
N ILE A 268 10.13 -5.56 19.83
CA ILE A 268 9.69 -6.75 20.60
C ILE A 268 8.26 -7.16 20.24
N ILE A 269 7.30 -6.23 20.22
CA ILE A 269 5.90 -6.54 19.93
C ILE A 269 5.74 -7.17 18.53
N PRO A 270 6.27 -6.61 17.43
CA PRO A 270 6.19 -7.25 16.12
C PRO A 270 6.76 -8.67 16.10
N VAL A 271 7.89 -8.92 16.80
CA VAL A 271 8.51 -10.26 16.88
C VAL A 271 7.62 -11.24 17.62
N ILE A 272 7.03 -10.84 18.77
CA ILE A 272 6.10 -11.68 19.53
C ILE A 272 4.88 -12.03 18.66
N ILE A 273 4.26 -11.03 18.02
CA ILE A 273 3.08 -11.25 17.17
C ILE A 273 3.40 -12.16 15.99
N TYR A 274 4.55 -11.93 15.33
CA TYR A 274 5.03 -12.80 14.26
C TYR A 274 5.12 -14.25 14.74
N SER A 275 5.74 -14.48 15.91
CA SER A 275 5.93 -15.83 16.47
C SER A 275 4.61 -16.49 16.90
N VAL A 276 3.71 -15.73 17.53
CA VAL A 276 2.38 -16.23 17.95
C VAL A 276 1.53 -16.65 16.75
N ILE A 277 1.57 -15.89 15.66
CA ILE A 277 0.82 -16.21 14.43
C ILE A 277 1.27 -17.52 13.81
N TRP A 278 2.49 -17.99 14.04
CA TRP A 278 2.97 -19.28 13.57
C TRP A 278 2.40 -20.48 14.34
N ILE A 279 1.92 -20.30 15.57
CA ILE A 279 1.47 -21.40 16.44
C ILE A 279 0.42 -22.30 15.77
N PRO A 280 -0.68 -21.77 15.17
CA PRO A 280 -1.67 -22.63 14.51
C PRO A 280 -1.09 -23.46 13.37
N HIS A 281 -0.14 -22.94 12.61
CA HIS A 281 0.50 -23.67 11.52
C HIS A 281 1.41 -24.78 12.01
N LEU A 282 2.20 -24.52 13.05
CA LEU A 282 3.12 -25.49 13.65
C LEU A 282 2.38 -26.61 14.40
N LEU A 283 1.16 -26.35 14.88
CA LEU A 283 0.29 -27.38 15.46
C LEU A 283 -0.36 -28.25 14.38
N LEU A 284 -0.60 -27.68 13.17
CA LEU A 284 -1.17 -28.41 12.04
C LEU A 284 -0.12 -29.26 11.32
N ASP A 285 1.01 -28.66 10.97
CA ASP A 285 2.15 -29.33 10.30
C ASP A 285 3.30 -29.51 11.30
N THR A 286 3.36 -30.67 11.91
CA THR A 286 4.38 -31.03 12.90
C THR A 286 5.70 -31.47 12.28
N LYS A 287 5.80 -31.53 10.95
CA LYS A 287 7.02 -31.93 10.22
C LYS A 287 8.21 -31.03 10.50
N TYR A 288 7.98 -29.73 10.66
CA TYR A 288 9.01 -28.73 10.87
C TYR A 288 8.74 -27.94 12.15
N ASN A 289 9.76 -27.74 12.99
CA ASN A 289 9.69 -26.76 14.07
C ASN A 289 9.82 -25.33 13.52
N PHE A 290 9.66 -24.33 14.41
CA PHE A 290 9.70 -22.92 14.05
C PHE A 290 10.97 -22.50 13.28
N ILE A 291 12.14 -22.96 13.70
CA ILE A 291 13.41 -22.62 13.04
C ILE A 291 13.51 -23.32 11.68
N GLU A 292 13.17 -24.60 11.65
CA GLU A 292 13.30 -25.42 10.45
C GLU A 292 12.36 -24.97 9.34
N VAL A 293 11.10 -24.61 9.64
CA VAL A 293 10.18 -24.07 8.62
C VAL A 293 10.72 -22.81 7.97
N HIS A 294 11.39 -21.93 8.72
CA HIS A 294 12.01 -20.73 8.16
C HIS A 294 13.20 -21.05 7.24
N LYS A 295 14.00 -22.06 7.58
CA LYS A 295 15.07 -22.57 6.69
C LYS A 295 14.48 -23.13 5.40
N GLN A 296 13.38 -23.89 5.50
CA GLN A 296 12.69 -24.45 4.33
C GLN A 296 12.12 -23.34 3.43
N ILE A 297 11.53 -22.28 3.99
CA ILE A 297 11.06 -21.10 3.24
C ILE A 297 12.22 -20.40 2.53
N LEU A 298 13.35 -20.16 3.22
CA LEU A 298 14.54 -19.59 2.60
C LEU A 298 15.07 -20.47 1.45
N GLY A 299 15.15 -21.78 1.69
CA GLY A 299 15.55 -22.73 0.66
C GLY A 299 14.58 -22.77 -0.54
N PHE A 300 13.28 -22.68 -0.29
CA PHE A 300 12.26 -22.59 -1.33
C PHE A 300 12.50 -21.35 -2.23
N HIS A 301 12.66 -20.17 -1.62
CA HIS A 301 12.93 -18.95 -2.37
C HIS A 301 14.28 -18.95 -3.08
N GLY A 302 15.29 -19.63 -2.54
CA GLY A 302 16.59 -19.78 -3.17
C GLY A 302 16.58 -20.69 -4.40
N ARG A 303 15.64 -21.65 -4.47
CA ARG A 303 15.48 -22.57 -5.61
C ARG A 303 14.59 -22.01 -6.72
N MET A 304 13.87 -20.92 -6.49
CA MET A 304 13.07 -20.28 -7.53
C MET A 304 13.99 -19.72 -8.62
N GLY A 305 13.72 -20.06 -9.88
CA GLY A 305 14.53 -19.65 -11.02
C GLY A 305 14.66 -18.14 -11.20
N GLY A 306 15.61 -17.74 -12.03
CA GLY A 306 15.93 -16.33 -12.30
C GLY A 306 14.75 -15.51 -12.83
N ASN A 307 14.92 -14.19 -12.82
CA ASN A 307 13.88 -13.25 -13.22
C ASN A 307 13.85 -13.05 -14.75
N ASN A 308 13.43 -14.08 -15.48
CA ASN A 308 13.32 -14.07 -16.94
C ASN A 308 12.09 -14.84 -17.44
N ALA A 309 11.71 -14.62 -18.70
CA ALA A 309 10.51 -15.20 -19.30
C ALA A 309 10.59 -16.74 -19.47
N ALA A 310 11.78 -17.36 -19.47
CA ALA A 310 11.93 -18.81 -19.54
C ALA A 310 11.46 -19.50 -18.24
N VAL A 311 11.56 -18.82 -17.10
CA VAL A 311 11.07 -19.31 -15.81
C VAL A 311 9.56 -19.12 -15.70
N HIS A 312 9.06 -17.92 -16.03
CA HIS A 312 7.64 -17.62 -16.07
C HIS A 312 7.39 -16.42 -17.00
N PRO A 313 6.36 -16.46 -17.88
CA PRO A 313 6.13 -15.40 -18.87
C PRO A 313 5.89 -14.02 -18.26
N TYR A 314 5.38 -13.93 -17.05
CA TYR A 314 5.12 -12.67 -16.35
C TYR A 314 6.22 -12.24 -15.37
N CYS A 315 7.41 -12.86 -15.38
CA CYS A 315 8.54 -12.38 -14.58
C CYS A 315 8.86 -10.92 -14.92
N ALA A 316 8.87 -10.05 -13.90
CA ALA A 316 9.14 -8.62 -14.05
C ALA A 316 10.09 -8.15 -12.95
N ALA A 317 11.27 -7.66 -13.31
CA ALA A 317 12.22 -7.07 -12.36
C ALA A 317 11.62 -5.80 -11.72
N TRP A 318 12.07 -5.48 -10.51
CA TRP A 318 11.55 -4.40 -9.68
C TRP A 318 11.48 -3.03 -10.39
N TYR A 319 12.45 -2.71 -11.27
CA TYR A 319 12.49 -1.44 -12.02
C TYR A 319 11.44 -1.36 -13.14
N LYS A 320 10.84 -2.50 -13.52
CA LYS A 320 9.77 -2.57 -14.51
C LYS A 320 8.39 -2.24 -13.91
N TRP A 321 8.22 -2.38 -12.59
CA TRP A 321 6.91 -2.22 -11.95
C TRP A 321 6.39 -0.78 -11.98
N PRO A 322 7.19 0.27 -11.64
CA PRO A 322 6.67 1.64 -11.63
C PRO A 322 6.11 2.11 -12.97
N LEU A 323 6.63 1.57 -14.08
CA LEU A 323 6.17 1.86 -15.43
C LEU A 323 5.08 0.89 -15.93
N MET A 324 4.73 -0.13 -15.12
CA MET A 324 3.75 -1.16 -15.46
C MET A 324 4.07 -1.86 -16.80
N THR A 325 5.34 -2.18 -17.03
CA THR A 325 5.76 -2.75 -18.31
C THR A 325 5.38 -4.22 -18.48
N ARG A 326 5.08 -4.94 -17.40
CA ARG A 326 4.64 -6.35 -17.43
C ARG A 326 3.59 -6.62 -16.35
N PRO A 327 2.33 -6.22 -16.55
CA PRO A 327 1.21 -6.67 -15.74
C PRO A 327 0.96 -8.17 -15.96
N MET A 328 0.02 -8.76 -15.25
CA MET A 328 -0.14 -10.21 -15.22
C MET A 328 -1.61 -10.61 -15.35
N ALA A 329 -1.94 -11.48 -16.31
CA ALA A 329 -3.24 -12.13 -16.36
C ALA A 329 -3.33 -13.17 -15.23
N TYR A 330 -4.25 -12.95 -14.28
CA TYR A 330 -4.56 -13.91 -13.22
C TYR A 330 -5.50 -15.01 -13.69
N TYR A 331 -6.27 -14.69 -14.70
CA TYR A 331 -7.12 -15.63 -15.39
C TYR A 331 -7.26 -15.22 -16.84
N TYR A 332 -7.22 -16.18 -17.76
CA TYR A 332 -7.44 -15.93 -19.17
C TYR A 332 -8.14 -17.13 -19.80
N GLN A 333 -9.29 -16.90 -20.42
CA GLN A 333 -10.01 -17.90 -21.20
C GLN A 333 -10.68 -17.24 -22.39
N THR A 334 -10.69 -17.93 -23.53
CA THR A 334 -11.43 -17.53 -24.72
C THR A 334 -12.49 -18.56 -25.03
N THR A 335 -13.70 -18.10 -25.36
CA THR A 335 -14.74 -18.90 -25.97
C THR A 335 -14.76 -18.66 -27.48
N GLN A 336 -15.04 -19.68 -28.27
CA GLN A 336 -15.12 -19.56 -29.73
C GLN A 336 -16.58 -19.52 -30.21
N SER A 337 -17.50 -20.09 -29.44
CA SER A 337 -18.92 -20.14 -29.71
C SER A 337 -19.78 -19.95 -28.46
N PHE A 338 -21.08 -19.70 -28.65
CA PHE A 338 -22.05 -19.60 -27.56
C PHE A 338 -22.27 -20.94 -26.82
N GLN A 339 -21.83 -22.06 -27.38
CA GLN A 339 -21.94 -23.39 -26.78
C GLN A 339 -20.77 -23.73 -25.85
N ASP A 340 -19.68 -22.97 -25.90
CA ASP A 340 -18.51 -23.23 -25.06
C ASP A 340 -18.84 -23.00 -23.57
N PRO A 341 -18.27 -23.81 -22.67
CA PRO A 341 -18.48 -23.62 -21.24
C PRO A 341 -17.92 -22.28 -20.77
N LEU A 342 -18.71 -21.53 -20.02
CA LEU A 342 -18.29 -20.25 -19.46
C LEU A 342 -17.55 -20.44 -18.13
N PRO A 343 -16.53 -19.63 -17.85
CA PRO A 343 -15.83 -19.64 -16.57
C PRO A 343 -16.63 -18.94 -15.45
N VAL A 344 -17.80 -18.45 -15.78
CA VAL A 344 -18.64 -17.63 -14.90
C VAL A 344 -20.03 -18.19 -14.79
N PHE A 345 -20.66 -18.06 -13.61
CA PHE A 345 -22.09 -18.25 -13.45
C PHE A 345 -22.86 -17.11 -14.12
N GLY A 346 -23.93 -17.43 -14.78
CA GLY A 346 -24.77 -16.45 -15.45
C GLY A 346 -25.44 -17.02 -16.71
N PRO A 347 -26.21 -16.19 -17.43
CA PRO A 347 -26.84 -16.62 -18.66
C PRO A 347 -25.79 -17.01 -19.72
N PRO A 348 -26.11 -17.95 -20.62
CA PRO A 348 -25.23 -18.30 -21.73
C PRO A 348 -25.01 -17.08 -22.64
N LEU A 349 -23.96 -17.14 -23.44
CA LEU A 349 -23.74 -16.12 -24.47
C LEU A 349 -24.89 -16.09 -25.46
N PRO A 350 -25.22 -14.91 -26.01
CA PRO A 350 -26.24 -14.81 -27.07
C PRO A 350 -25.91 -15.71 -28.27
N GLN A 351 -26.92 -16.24 -28.94
CA GLN A 351 -26.72 -16.98 -30.19
C GLN A 351 -25.99 -16.07 -31.20
N GLY A 352 -24.96 -16.63 -31.86
CA GLY A 352 -24.13 -15.87 -32.79
C GLY A 352 -23.03 -15.02 -32.13
N ALA A 353 -22.86 -15.07 -30.82
CA ALA A 353 -21.70 -14.47 -30.18
C ALA A 353 -20.41 -15.08 -30.76
N GLY A 354 -19.54 -14.21 -31.27
CA GLY A 354 -18.22 -14.59 -31.74
C GLY A 354 -17.27 -14.88 -30.59
N LYS A 355 -15.97 -14.80 -30.85
CA LYS A 355 -14.94 -15.00 -29.84
C LYS A 355 -15.07 -13.98 -28.70
N VAL A 356 -15.24 -14.48 -27.47
CA VAL A 356 -15.30 -13.70 -26.25
C VAL A 356 -14.11 -14.04 -25.37
N ILE A 357 -13.53 -13.01 -24.78
CA ILE A 357 -12.35 -13.12 -23.89
C ILE A 357 -12.78 -12.77 -22.48
N TYR A 358 -12.46 -13.65 -21.53
CA TYR A 358 -12.51 -13.42 -20.10
C TYR A 358 -11.08 -13.30 -19.59
N ASP A 359 -10.70 -12.11 -19.15
CA ASP A 359 -9.38 -11.83 -18.58
C ASP A 359 -9.53 -11.10 -17.24
N VAL A 360 -8.97 -11.68 -16.17
CA VAL A 360 -8.78 -11.02 -14.90
C VAL A 360 -7.34 -10.56 -14.85
N HIS A 361 -7.12 -9.28 -15.11
CA HIS A 361 -5.78 -8.74 -15.29
C HIS A 361 -5.32 -7.96 -14.06
N ALA A 362 -4.27 -8.46 -13.40
CA ALA A 362 -3.59 -7.77 -12.31
C ALA A 362 -2.69 -6.67 -12.88
N MET A 363 -3.28 -5.52 -13.09
CA MET A 363 -2.63 -4.29 -13.51
C MET A 363 -3.17 -3.11 -12.71
N GLY A 364 -2.34 -2.11 -12.49
CA GLY A 364 -2.78 -0.86 -11.88
C GLY A 364 -3.59 0.00 -12.85
N ASN A 365 -4.06 1.13 -12.36
CA ASN A 365 -4.57 2.19 -13.24
C ASN A 365 -3.36 2.90 -13.89
N PRO A 366 -3.18 2.82 -15.23
CA PRO A 366 -1.96 3.31 -15.87
C PRO A 366 -1.65 4.78 -15.59
N PHE A 367 -2.63 5.66 -15.68
CA PHE A 367 -2.42 7.08 -15.41
C PHE A 367 -2.09 7.34 -13.94
N LEU A 368 -2.74 6.64 -13.01
CA LEU A 368 -2.44 6.77 -11.59
C LEU A 368 -1.00 6.34 -11.28
N TRP A 369 -0.53 5.25 -11.88
CA TRP A 369 0.83 4.74 -11.67
C TRP A 369 1.89 5.66 -12.25
N TRP A 370 1.73 6.10 -13.49
CA TRP A 370 2.70 6.97 -14.16
C TRP A 370 2.74 8.36 -13.54
N PHE A 371 1.58 8.95 -13.24
CA PHE A 371 1.53 10.22 -12.53
C PHE A 371 2.03 10.10 -11.08
N GLY A 372 1.79 8.97 -10.43
CA GLY A 372 2.33 8.66 -9.10
C GLY A 372 3.86 8.60 -9.10
N LEU A 373 4.45 7.92 -10.09
CA LEU A 373 5.91 7.89 -10.26
C LEU A 373 6.47 9.31 -10.52
N ALA A 374 5.84 10.06 -11.43
CA ALA A 374 6.23 11.45 -11.71
C ALA A 374 6.14 12.32 -10.46
N ALA A 375 5.12 12.14 -9.62
CA ALA A 375 4.97 12.86 -8.36
C ALA A 375 6.07 12.48 -7.35
N ILE A 376 6.48 11.22 -7.26
CA ILE A 376 7.62 10.81 -6.41
C ILE A 376 8.91 11.47 -6.89
N ILE A 377 9.17 11.49 -8.20
CA ILE A 377 10.36 12.15 -8.77
C ILE A 377 10.33 13.66 -8.49
N LEU A 378 9.17 14.30 -8.65
CA LEU A 378 8.97 15.70 -8.32
C LEU A 378 9.27 16.00 -6.84
N LEU A 379 8.72 15.18 -5.93
CA LEU A 379 8.96 15.33 -4.48
C LEU A 379 10.43 15.11 -4.14
N PHE A 380 11.09 14.12 -4.74
CA PHE A 380 12.52 13.88 -4.56
C PHE A 380 13.34 15.10 -5.00
N GLY A 381 13.08 15.66 -6.19
CA GLY A 381 13.72 16.87 -6.68
C GLY A 381 13.48 18.09 -5.74
N MET A 382 12.25 18.25 -5.25
CA MET A 382 11.92 19.28 -4.26
C MET A 382 12.72 19.10 -2.95
N LEU A 383 12.87 17.86 -2.46
CA LEU A 383 13.64 17.56 -1.26
C LEU A 383 15.13 17.89 -1.46
N VAL A 384 15.72 17.46 -2.58
CA VAL A 384 17.12 17.80 -2.92
C VAL A 384 17.30 19.32 -2.97
N TRP A 385 16.40 20.03 -3.65
CA TRP A 385 16.46 21.50 -3.75
C TRP A 385 16.34 22.17 -2.37
N LYS A 386 15.42 21.73 -1.52
CA LYS A 386 15.17 22.37 -0.22
C LYS A 386 16.18 21.97 0.89
N LEU A 387 16.73 20.77 0.83
CA LEU A 387 17.59 20.24 1.90
C LEU A 387 19.09 20.31 1.57
N VAL A 388 19.45 20.18 0.30
CA VAL A 388 20.85 20.06 -0.13
C VAL A 388 21.36 21.36 -0.76
N ALA A 389 20.57 21.99 -1.65
CA ALA A 389 21.02 23.17 -2.39
C ALA A 389 21.45 24.35 -1.48
N PRO A 390 20.82 24.66 -0.34
CA PRO A 390 21.26 25.75 0.53
C PRO A 390 22.68 25.53 1.07
N SER A 391 23.02 24.28 1.44
CA SER A 391 24.36 23.96 1.92
C SER A 391 25.44 24.06 0.83
N LEU A 392 25.10 23.63 -0.40
CA LEU A 392 25.99 23.77 -1.55
C LEU A 392 26.22 25.23 -1.94
N GLN A 393 25.17 26.06 -1.97
CA GLN A 393 25.25 27.48 -2.31
C GLN A 393 26.06 28.31 -1.29
N GLN A 394 25.92 27.96 -0.01
CA GLN A 394 26.60 28.69 1.07
C GLN A 394 27.95 28.08 1.45
N GLN A 395 28.35 26.96 0.83
CA GLN A 395 29.58 26.20 1.14
C GLN A 395 29.74 25.88 2.62
N ARG A 396 28.63 25.82 3.34
CA ARG A 396 28.57 25.43 4.77
C ARG A 396 27.32 24.61 5.02
N LEU A 397 27.33 23.84 6.11
CA LEU A 397 26.16 23.06 6.51
C LEU A 397 25.02 24.01 6.94
N VAL A 398 23.95 24.04 6.15
CA VAL A 398 22.74 24.77 6.46
C VAL A 398 21.64 23.79 6.77
N VAL A 399 21.12 23.81 7.99
CA VAL A 399 19.99 22.96 8.39
C VAL A 399 18.69 23.74 8.17
N PRO A 400 17.92 23.42 7.11
CA PRO A 400 16.73 24.18 6.79
C PRO A 400 15.62 23.95 7.81
N GLU A 401 14.68 24.90 7.89
CA GLU A 401 13.45 24.71 8.64
C GLU A 401 12.54 23.74 7.91
N LEU A 402 12.16 22.63 8.58
CA LEU A 402 11.34 21.58 7.97
C LEU A 402 9.85 21.98 8.02
N SER A 403 9.35 22.50 6.92
CA SER A 403 7.93 22.74 6.73
C SER A 403 7.13 21.43 6.69
N ILE A 404 5.80 21.53 6.87
CA ILE A 404 4.89 20.37 6.75
C ILE A 404 5.06 19.70 5.38
N ASP A 405 5.20 20.45 4.30
CA ASP A 405 5.33 19.91 2.95
C ASP A 405 6.66 19.15 2.76
N ILE A 406 7.76 19.60 3.41
CA ILE A 406 9.04 18.86 3.43
C ILE A 406 8.87 17.54 4.20
N TRP A 407 8.18 17.55 5.34
CA TRP A 407 7.92 16.33 6.10
C TRP A 407 7.05 15.33 5.33
N ILE A 408 6.03 15.81 4.60
CA ILE A 408 5.20 14.97 3.72
C ILE A 408 6.08 14.38 2.62
N GLY A 409 6.88 15.20 1.96
CA GLY A 409 7.81 14.74 0.92
C GLY A 409 8.78 13.68 1.43
N LEU A 410 9.42 13.91 2.59
CA LEU A 410 10.30 12.93 3.24
C LEU A 410 9.57 11.61 3.52
N TYR A 411 8.38 11.70 4.14
CA TYR A 411 7.60 10.50 4.46
C TYR A 411 7.26 9.68 3.20
N LEU A 412 6.78 10.34 2.15
CA LEU A 412 6.37 9.67 0.92
C LEU A 412 7.55 9.08 0.16
N VAL A 413 8.61 9.84 -0.03
CA VAL A 413 9.80 9.41 -0.78
C VAL A 413 10.55 8.30 -0.03
N VAL A 414 10.78 8.47 1.29
CA VAL A 414 11.49 7.46 2.09
C VAL A 414 10.71 6.15 2.12
N ASN A 415 9.40 6.19 2.44
CA ASN A 415 8.60 4.96 2.47
C ASN A 415 8.48 4.32 1.07
N TYR A 416 8.40 5.10 -0.01
CA TYR A 416 8.43 4.56 -1.37
C TYR A 416 9.75 3.82 -1.63
N LEU A 417 10.89 4.45 -1.34
CA LEU A 417 12.20 3.87 -1.59
C LEU A 417 12.46 2.63 -0.73
N VAL A 418 12.14 2.63 0.55
CA VAL A 418 12.37 1.46 1.42
C VAL A 418 11.46 0.28 1.07
N ASN A 419 10.31 0.51 0.40
CA ASN A 419 9.48 -0.56 -0.12
C ASN A 419 9.90 -1.05 -1.52
N LEU A 420 10.70 -0.28 -2.25
CA LEU A 420 11.16 -0.62 -3.61
C LEU A 420 12.62 -1.09 -3.64
N MET A 421 13.53 -0.40 -2.98
CA MET A 421 14.98 -0.64 -3.10
C MET A 421 15.45 -2.02 -2.62
N PRO A 422 14.88 -2.65 -1.59
CA PRO A 422 15.32 -3.99 -1.18
C PRO A 422 15.20 -5.05 -2.29
N TRP A 423 14.28 -4.86 -3.24
CA TRP A 423 14.09 -5.77 -4.38
C TRP A 423 15.26 -5.78 -5.36
N VAL A 424 16.17 -4.79 -5.32
CA VAL A 424 17.43 -4.78 -6.09
C VAL A 424 18.28 -6.04 -5.84
N LYS A 425 18.21 -6.58 -4.61
CA LYS A 425 18.98 -7.78 -4.21
C LYS A 425 18.27 -9.09 -4.56
N VAL A 426 17.03 -9.06 -5.03
CA VAL A 426 16.23 -10.26 -5.31
C VAL A 426 16.36 -10.63 -6.79
N THR A 427 17.00 -11.77 -7.05
CA THR A 427 17.32 -12.24 -8.42
C THR A 427 16.33 -13.27 -8.97
N ARG A 428 15.46 -13.84 -8.13
CA ARG A 428 14.41 -14.79 -8.54
C ARG A 428 13.31 -14.10 -9.34
N CYS A 429 12.46 -14.89 -9.99
CA CYS A 429 11.26 -14.39 -10.66
C CYS A 429 10.38 -13.58 -9.70
N LEU A 430 10.04 -12.38 -10.10
CA LEU A 430 9.22 -11.42 -9.39
C LEU A 430 8.05 -11.00 -10.28
N PHE A 431 6.96 -10.56 -9.67
CA PHE A 431 5.74 -10.16 -10.34
C PHE A 431 5.30 -8.76 -9.90
N ILE A 432 4.47 -8.12 -10.71
CA ILE A 432 4.02 -6.74 -10.50
C ILE A 432 3.32 -6.50 -9.14
N TYR A 433 2.64 -7.51 -8.59
CA TYR A 433 1.95 -7.37 -7.30
C TYR A 433 2.91 -7.14 -6.11
N HIS A 434 4.22 -7.45 -6.26
CA HIS A 434 5.19 -7.11 -5.22
C HIS A 434 5.34 -5.59 -5.04
N TYR A 435 5.00 -4.80 -6.05
CA TYR A 435 5.03 -3.34 -5.98
C TYR A 435 3.90 -2.72 -5.15
N MET A 436 2.86 -3.49 -4.78
CA MET A 436 1.71 -2.98 -4.02
C MET A 436 2.12 -2.28 -2.72
N THR A 437 3.20 -2.75 -2.05
CA THR A 437 3.68 -2.13 -0.81
C THR A 437 4.29 -0.75 -1.03
N GLY A 438 4.89 -0.49 -2.18
CA GLY A 438 5.53 0.79 -2.53
C GLY A 438 4.58 1.77 -3.23
N VAL A 439 3.75 1.29 -4.15
CA VAL A 439 2.91 2.14 -5.01
C VAL A 439 1.89 2.98 -4.24
N VAL A 440 1.46 2.55 -3.06
CA VAL A 440 0.55 3.31 -2.19
C VAL A 440 1.12 4.68 -1.80
N PHE A 441 2.44 4.79 -1.67
CA PHE A 441 3.11 6.07 -1.39
C PHE A 441 3.16 6.95 -2.64
N ALA A 442 3.25 6.36 -3.84
CA ALA A 442 3.12 7.09 -5.10
C ALA A 442 1.68 7.62 -5.30
N PHE A 443 0.65 6.87 -4.90
CA PHE A 443 -0.74 7.35 -4.91
C PHE A 443 -0.95 8.54 -3.98
N MET A 444 -0.37 8.50 -2.78
CA MET A 444 -0.37 9.66 -1.88
C MET A 444 0.43 10.83 -2.46
N ALA A 445 1.54 10.58 -3.16
CA ALA A 445 2.34 11.64 -3.77
C ALA A 445 1.57 12.38 -4.86
N ILE A 446 0.93 11.69 -5.79
CA ILE A 446 0.10 12.35 -6.81
C ILE A 446 -1.14 13.01 -6.20
N ALA A 447 -1.75 12.42 -5.16
CA ALA A 447 -2.85 13.05 -4.44
C ALA A 447 -2.42 14.35 -3.76
N TRP A 448 -1.20 14.43 -3.19
CA TRP A 448 -0.63 15.64 -2.63
C TRP A 448 -0.40 16.69 -3.72
N VAL A 449 0.16 16.32 -4.88
CA VAL A 449 0.35 17.24 -6.02
C VAL A 449 -1.00 17.78 -6.47
N VAL A 450 -2.00 16.94 -6.67
CA VAL A 450 -3.35 17.37 -7.07
C VAL A 450 -3.98 18.28 -6.01
N ASP A 451 -3.85 17.99 -4.71
CA ASP A 451 -4.32 18.90 -3.64
C ASP A 451 -3.65 20.28 -3.71
N GLN A 452 -2.35 20.36 -3.99
CA GLN A 452 -1.64 21.63 -4.17
C GLN A 452 -2.13 22.37 -5.42
N LEU A 453 -2.28 21.69 -6.54
CA LEU A 453 -2.79 22.27 -7.80
C LEU A 453 -4.20 22.84 -7.63
N LEU A 454 -5.12 22.10 -7.03
CA LEU A 454 -6.51 22.52 -6.81
C LEU A 454 -6.62 23.73 -5.86
N ARG A 455 -5.64 23.93 -5.00
CA ARG A 455 -5.58 25.05 -4.05
C ARG A 455 -4.84 26.27 -4.60
N SER A 456 -4.26 26.17 -5.78
CA SER A 456 -3.54 27.28 -6.40
C SER A 456 -4.47 28.46 -6.73
N TYR A 457 -3.95 29.66 -6.63
CA TYR A 457 -4.64 30.87 -7.12
C TYR A 457 -4.65 30.95 -8.65
N ILE A 458 -3.73 30.26 -9.32
CA ILE A 458 -3.58 30.24 -10.77
C ILE A 458 -4.62 29.27 -11.38
N ALA A 459 -5.50 29.78 -12.23
CA ALA A 459 -6.58 29.01 -12.83
C ALA A 459 -6.09 27.81 -13.65
N THR A 460 -5.00 27.98 -14.42
CA THR A 460 -4.40 26.90 -15.22
C THR A 460 -3.88 25.76 -14.36
N LEU A 461 -3.31 26.03 -13.20
CA LEU A 461 -2.87 24.98 -12.28
C LEU A 461 -4.06 24.24 -11.66
N ARG A 462 -5.15 24.94 -11.33
CA ARG A 462 -6.39 24.27 -10.89
C ARG A 462 -6.97 23.37 -11.98
N ALA A 463 -7.01 23.88 -13.22
CA ALA A 463 -7.46 23.11 -14.37
C ALA A 463 -6.61 21.84 -14.56
N LEU A 464 -5.28 21.94 -14.41
CA LEU A 464 -4.38 20.80 -14.48
C LEU A 464 -4.72 19.74 -13.39
N GLY A 465 -4.96 20.16 -12.14
CA GLY A 465 -5.36 19.25 -11.07
C GLY A 465 -6.68 18.53 -11.36
N VAL A 466 -7.64 19.25 -11.93
CA VAL A 466 -8.93 18.67 -12.40
C VAL A 466 -8.68 17.67 -13.53
N THR A 467 -7.91 18.04 -14.54
CA THR A 467 -7.58 17.18 -15.69
C THR A 467 -6.92 15.88 -15.25
N ILE A 468 -5.90 15.94 -14.37
CA ILE A 468 -5.25 14.73 -13.83
C ILE A 468 -6.28 13.83 -13.15
N THR A 469 -7.17 14.40 -12.34
CA THR A 469 -8.21 13.63 -11.65
C THR A 469 -9.15 12.93 -12.63
N PHE A 470 -9.63 13.65 -13.66
CA PHE A 470 -10.52 13.05 -14.68
C PHE A 470 -9.80 12.02 -15.55
N LEU A 471 -8.53 12.20 -15.87
CA LEU A 471 -7.74 11.19 -16.58
C LEU A 471 -7.62 9.88 -15.78
N ILE A 472 -7.38 9.97 -14.47
CA ILE A 472 -7.32 8.79 -13.60
C ILE A 472 -8.70 8.09 -13.54
N ILE A 473 -9.80 8.84 -13.40
CA ILE A 473 -11.16 8.29 -13.39
C ILE A 473 -11.49 7.66 -14.75
N GLY A 474 -11.21 8.34 -15.85
CA GLY A 474 -11.45 7.85 -17.20
C GLY A 474 -10.66 6.57 -17.51
N ALA A 475 -9.37 6.54 -17.12
CA ALA A 475 -8.55 5.34 -17.23
C ALA A 475 -9.14 4.18 -16.43
N PHE A 476 -9.55 4.42 -15.18
CA PHE A 476 -10.20 3.41 -14.36
C PHE A 476 -11.41 2.81 -15.08
N LEU A 477 -12.31 3.64 -15.59
CA LEU A 477 -13.52 3.17 -16.31
C LEU A 477 -13.18 2.40 -17.59
N PHE A 478 -12.15 2.84 -18.31
CA PHE A 478 -11.70 2.19 -19.54
C PHE A 478 -11.15 0.77 -19.29
N TRP A 479 -10.33 0.57 -18.24
CA TRP A 479 -9.78 -0.74 -17.88
C TRP A 479 -10.63 -1.55 -16.92
N LEU A 480 -11.73 -1.00 -16.38
CA LEU A 480 -12.62 -1.69 -15.44
C LEU A 480 -13.05 -3.10 -15.88
N PRO A 481 -13.37 -3.36 -17.19
CA PRO A 481 -13.70 -4.71 -17.62
C PRO A 481 -12.62 -5.75 -17.31
N LEU A 482 -11.34 -5.40 -17.41
CA LEU A 482 -10.23 -6.31 -17.09
C LEU A 482 -10.11 -6.53 -15.58
N TYR A 483 -10.34 -5.51 -14.75
CA TYR A 483 -10.29 -5.65 -13.30
C TYR A 483 -11.40 -6.55 -12.75
N LEU A 484 -12.56 -6.52 -13.42
CA LEU A 484 -13.72 -7.31 -13.03
C LEU A 484 -13.85 -8.63 -13.79
N GLY A 485 -12.99 -8.90 -14.78
CA GLY A 485 -13.09 -10.07 -15.64
C GLY A 485 -14.38 -10.12 -16.45
N LEU A 486 -14.82 -8.97 -16.99
CA LEU A 486 -16.02 -8.91 -17.84
C LEU A 486 -15.74 -9.50 -19.22
N PRO A 487 -16.76 -10.08 -19.90
CA PRO A 487 -16.61 -10.57 -21.25
C PRO A 487 -16.25 -9.42 -22.20
N LEU A 488 -15.22 -9.62 -23.02
CA LEU A 488 -14.76 -8.65 -24.02
C LEU A 488 -14.71 -9.31 -25.40
N THR A 489 -15.08 -8.54 -26.44
CA THR A 489 -14.76 -8.92 -27.82
C THR A 489 -13.24 -8.84 -28.02
N SER A 490 -12.73 -9.54 -29.05
CA SER A 490 -11.29 -9.49 -29.39
C SER A 490 -10.81 -8.06 -29.65
N GLU A 491 -11.62 -7.22 -30.26
CA GLU A 491 -11.31 -5.82 -30.56
C GLU A 491 -11.26 -4.98 -29.26
N ALA A 492 -12.28 -5.11 -28.42
CA ALA A 492 -12.35 -4.41 -27.14
C ALA A 492 -11.21 -4.81 -26.19
N TYR A 493 -10.77 -6.07 -26.24
CA TYR A 493 -9.61 -6.55 -25.50
C TYR A 493 -8.32 -5.92 -26.03
N LYS A 494 -8.05 -6.02 -27.35
CA LYS A 494 -6.86 -5.44 -27.98
C LYS A 494 -6.74 -3.93 -27.76
N LEU A 495 -7.86 -3.20 -27.77
CA LEU A 495 -7.89 -1.76 -27.50
C LEU A 495 -7.35 -1.40 -26.11
N ARG A 496 -7.45 -2.32 -25.13
CA ARG A 496 -6.98 -2.14 -23.75
C ARG A 496 -5.54 -2.62 -23.53
N MET A 497 -5.00 -3.42 -24.44
CA MET A 497 -3.61 -3.90 -24.40
C MET A 497 -2.69 -2.95 -25.18
N TRP A 498 -2.34 -1.83 -24.55
CA TRP A 498 -1.58 -0.76 -25.20
C TRP A 498 -0.15 -1.17 -25.57
N PHE A 499 0.41 -2.13 -24.87
CA PHE A 499 1.74 -2.64 -25.10
C PHE A 499 1.71 -4.16 -25.31
N ASN A 500 2.52 -4.67 -26.25
CA ASN A 500 2.63 -6.11 -26.47
C ASN A 500 3.08 -6.87 -25.21
N SER A 501 3.79 -6.21 -24.32
CA SER A 501 4.24 -6.77 -23.05
C SER A 501 3.10 -6.90 -22.01
N TRP A 502 1.91 -6.40 -22.28
CA TRP A 502 0.74 -6.55 -21.41
C TRP A 502 -0.06 -7.83 -21.71
N ILE A 503 0.25 -8.52 -22.81
CA ILE A 503 -0.39 -9.77 -23.24
C ILE A 503 0.41 -10.98 -22.75
#